data_f2858233b90d80555432d1ec475e84ca
#
_entry.id   f2858233b90d80555432d1ec475e84ca
#
_cell.length_a   1.000
_cell.length_b   1.000
_cell.length_c   1.000
_cell.angle_alpha   90.00
_cell.angle_beta   90.00
_cell.angle_gamma   90.00
#
_symmetry.space_group_name_H-M   'P 1'
#
loop_
_entity.id
_entity.type
_entity.pdbx_description
1 polymer ?
#
loop_
_entity_poly.entity_id
_entity_poly.type
_entity_poly.pdbx_seq_one_letter_code
_entity_poly.pdbx_strand_id
1 'polypeptide(L)'
;MYYDDILFRNIVLNKIFNPIKQLQLNLNGCDNITDVSALGNVHTLDLSYCEITDVSALGNVYDLCLDGCNNITDVSALGNVHTLDLCGCDKIIDVSALGNVHTLYLYYCNNITDVRALGNVHTLDLSFCYKITDVSALKNVHTWNLSYCENITDVSALGNVHTLDLYYCKNITDVSALGNVHTLNLRYCENITDVSALGHVHTLNLWRCYKITDVSALGNVHTLILP
;
A
#
# COMPACT_ATOMS: atom_id res chain seq x y z
N MET A 1 3.35 -33.64 -2.45
CA MET A 1 4.37 -34.48 -1.77
C MET A 1 4.68 -33.83 -0.43
N TYR A 2 4.06 -34.29 0.63
CA TYR A 2 4.34 -34.18 2.09
C TYR A 2 4.86 -32.84 2.67
N TYR A 3 4.18 -31.74 2.40
CA TYR A 3 4.39 -30.49 3.17
C TYR A 3 3.64 -30.50 4.53
N ASP A 4 2.85 -31.54 4.80
CA ASP A 4 2.05 -31.67 6.04
C ASP A 4 2.81 -32.30 7.21
N ASP A 5 4.08 -32.69 7.03
CA ASP A 5 4.89 -33.26 8.11
C ASP A 5 5.64 -32.13 8.83
N ILE A 6 5.20 -31.80 10.05
CA ILE A 6 5.83 -30.84 10.96
C ILE A 6 7.33 -31.17 11.14
N LEU A 7 7.70 -32.44 11.14
CA LEU A 7 9.09 -32.89 11.28
C LEU A 7 9.91 -32.51 10.04
N PHE A 8 9.38 -32.68 8.83
CA PHE A 8 10.02 -32.26 7.59
C PHE A 8 10.20 -30.73 7.55
N ARG A 9 9.16 -29.97 7.91
CA ARG A 9 9.19 -28.50 7.99
C ARG A 9 10.26 -28.00 8.96
N ASN A 10 10.30 -28.50 10.17
CA ASN A 10 11.26 -28.06 11.21
C ASN A 10 12.70 -28.51 10.92
N ILE A 11 12.92 -29.70 10.39
CA ILE A 11 14.28 -30.22 10.13
C ILE A 11 14.81 -29.68 8.79
N VAL A 12 14.03 -29.72 7.74
CA VAL A 12 14.50 -29.32 6.39
C VAL A 12 14.60 -27.81 6.30
N LEU A 13 13.55 -27.06 6.65
CA LEU A 13 13.57 -25.61 6.51
C LEU A 13 14.51 -24.93 7.50
N ASN A 14 14.53 -25.33 8.77
CA ASN A 14 15.38 -24.69 9.77
C ASN A 14 16.84 -25.19 9.78
N LYS A 15 17.12 -26.45 9.48
CA LYS A 15 18.50 -26.98 9.51
C LYS A 15 19.21 -26.98 8.19
N ILE A 16 18.53 -27.22 7.08
CA ILE A 16 19.16 -27.30 5.75
C ILE A 16 19.18 -25.92 5.08
N PHE A 17 18.14 -25.11 5.24
CA PHE A 17 18.02 -23.83 4.54
C PHE A 17 18.37 -22.60 5.39
N ASN A 18 18.59 -22.74 6.69
CA ASN A 18 18.97 -21.63 7.57
C ASN A 18 20.23 -20.84 7.13
N PRO A 19 21.25 -21.37 6.45
CA PRO A 19 22.33 -20.56 5.90
C PRO A 19 22.01 -19.88 4.58
N ILE A 20 20.86 -20.15 3.93
CA ILE A 20 20.54 -19.60 2.60
C ILE A 20 19.63 -18.38 2.80
N LYS A 21 20.25 -17.20 2.99
CA LYS A 21 19.58 -15.89 3.10
C LYS A 21 18.74 -15.48 1.85
N GLN A 22 18.49 -16.37 0.90
CA GLN A 22 17.77 -16.10 -0.35
C GLN A 22 16.74 -17.18 -0.68
N LEU A 23 16.32 -17.98 0.31
CA LEU A 23 15.26 -18.94 0.05
C LEU A 23 13.96 -18.22 -0.34
N GLN A 24 13.46 -18.57 -1.50
CA GLN A 24 12.18 -18.10 -2.01
C GLN A 24 11.20 -19.27 -2.04
N LEU A 25 10.04 -19.10 -1.41
CA LEU A 25 8.97 -20.08 -1.40
C LEU A 25 7.69 -19.44 -1.92
N ASN A 26 7.10 -20.10 -2.90
CA ASN A 26 5.75 -19.78 -3.35
C ASN A 26 4.81 -20.90 -2.91
N LEU A 27 3.91 -20.55 -2.00
CA LEU A 27 2.89 -21.42 -1.40
C LEU A 27 1.48 -20.86 -1.65
N ASN A 28 1.33 -20.01 -2.68
CA ASN A 28 0.07 -19.39 -3.07
C ASN A 28 -1.03 -20.43 -3.25
N GLY A 29 -2.21 -20.20 -2.63
CA GLY A 29 -3.38 -21.07 -2.74
C GLY A 29 -3.22 -22.43 -2.06
N CYS A 30 -2.25 -22.57 -1.16
CA CYS A 30 -2.09 -23.80 -0.40
C CYS A 30 -3.06 -23.83 0.79
N ASP A 31 -4.31 -24.21 0.57
CA ASP A 31 -5.40 -24.18 1.56
C ASP A 31 -5.13 -25.04 2.83
N ASN A 32 -4.25 -26.03 2.73
CA ASN A 32 -3.90 -26.90 3.86
C ASN A 32 -2.79 -26.33 4.76
N ILE A 33 -2.19 -25.19 4.39
CA ILE A 33 -1.17 -24.55 5.21
C ILE A 33 -1.87 -23.62 6.21
N THR A 34 -1.88 -24.02 7.48
CA THR A 34 -2.43 -23.23 8.59
C THR A 34 -1.36 -22.82 9.60
N ASP A 35 -0.26 -23.60 9.70
CA ASP A 35 0.88 -23.32 10.57
C ASP A 35 2.11 -22.91 9.74
N VAL A 36 2.54 -21.65 9.92
CA VAL A 36 3.68 -21.02 9.23
C VAL A 36 4.86 -20.78 10.16
N SER A 37 4.86 -21.35 11.38
CA SER A 37 5.86 -21.11 12.42
C SER A 37 7.31 -21.44 11.99
N ALA A 38 7.49 -22.39 11.07
CA ALA A 38 8.80 -22.77 10.53
C ALA A 38 9.29 -21.87 9.38
N LEU A 39 8.48 -20.93 8.87
CA LEU A 39 8.76 -20.15 7.66
C LEU A 39 9.40 -18.78 7.94
N GLY A 40 9.56 -18.39 9.20
CA GLY A 40 10.04 -17.07 9.61
C GLY A 40 11.47 -16.70 9.16
N ASN A 41 12.26 -17.66 8.66
CA ASN A 41 13.62 -17.42 8.15
C ASN A 41 13.69 -17.45 6.60
N VAL A 42 12.57 -17.57 5.92
CA VAL A 42 12.49 -17.48 4.45
C VAL A 42 12.74 -16.03 4.04
N HIS A 43 13.47 -15.82 2.95
CA HIS A 43 13.74 -14.45 2.48
C HIS A 43 12.53 -13.88 1.74
N THR A 44 12.01 -14.61 0.77
CA THR A 44 10.83 -14.22 -0.01
C THR A 44 9.78 -15.31 0.13
N LEU A 45 8.61 -14.96 0.62
CA LEU A 45 7.53 -15.89 0.94
C LEU A 45 6.21 -15.39 0.38
N ASP A 46 5.61 -16.21 -0.48
CA ASP A 46 4.27 -15.99 -0.99
C ASP A 46 3.31 -17.02 -0.37
N LEU A 47 2.38 -16.53 0.42
CA LEU A 47 1.30 -17.26 1.08
C LEU A 47 -0.08 -16.72 0.65
N SER A 48 -0.15 -16.05 -0.51
CA SER A 48 -1.39 -15.47 -1.00
C SER A 48 -2.51 -16.51 -1.03
N TYR A 49 -3.71 -16.09 -0.65
CA TYR A 49 -4.92 -16.91 -0.62
C TYR A 49 -4.85 -18.16 0.28
N CYS A 50 -3.94 -18.16 1.28
CA CYS A 50 -3.89 -19.22 2.28
C CYS A 50 -4.83 -18.94 3.46
N GLU A 51 -5.37 -20.00 4.08
CA GLU A 51 -6.30 -19.92 5.23
C GLU A 51 -5.56 -19.74 6.59
N ILE A 52 -4.48 -18.96 6.59
CA ILE A 52 -3.68 -18.70 7.79
C ILE A 52 -4.31 -17.61 8.67
N THR A 53 -4.10 -17.72 9.98
CA THR A 53 -4.58 -16.74 10.98
C THR A 53 -3.44 -16.15 11.80
N ASP A 54 -2.40 -16.95 12.09
CA ASP A 54 -1.26 -16.52 12.89
C ASP A 54 -0.03 -16.31 12.00
N VAL A 55 0.45 -15.10 11.95
CA VAL A 55 1.63 -14.65 11.18
C VAL A 55 2.77 -14.18 12.09
N SER A 56 2.67 -14.44 13.40
CA SER A 56 3.63 -13.95 14.41
C SER A 56 5.07 -14.40 14.17
N ALA A 57 5.27 -15.57 13.53
CA ALA A 57 6.59 -16.08 13.18
C ALA A 57 7.22 -15.41 11.95
N LEU A 58 6.46 -14.63 11.14
CA LEU A 58 6.90 -14.15 9.82
C LEU A 58 7.61 -12.78 9.85
N GLY A 59 7.78 -12.18 11.01
CA GLY A 59 8.34 -10.82 11.17
C GLY A 59 9.79 -10.62 10.68
N ASN A 60 10.53 -11.70 10.38
CA ASN A 60 11.88 -11.63 9.81
C ASN A 60 11.94 -11.95 8.31
N VAL A 61 10.82 -12.27 7.68
CA VAL A 61 10.73 -12.43 6.22
C VAL A 61 11.02 -11.07 5.58
N TYR A 62 11.82 -11.05 4.52
CA TYR A 62 12.19 -9.79 3.86
C TYR A 62 11.07 -9.32 2.90
N ASP A 63 10.66 -10.21 1.98
CA ASP A 63 9.52 -9.96 1.08
C ASP A 63 8.41 -10.96 1.39
N LEU A 64 7.28 -10.48 1.90
CA LEU A 64 6.14 -11.28 2.35
C LEU A 64 4.86 -10.90 1.61
N CYS A 65 4.28 -11.86 0.91
CA CYS A 65 2.97 -11.71 0.29
C CYS A 65 1.92 -12.54 1.04
N LEU A 66 0.89 -11.85 1.50
CA LEU A 66 -0.27 -12.38 2.22
C LEU A 66 -1.58 -11.92 1.55
N ASP A 67 -1.53 -11.58 0.23
CA ASP A 67 -2.71 -11.15 -0.52
C ASP A 67 -3.85 -12.16 -0.37
N GLY A 68 -5.04 -11.67 -0.06
CA GLY A 68 -6.24 -12.49 0.08
C GLY A 68 -6.26 -13.42 1.31
N CYS A 69 -5.32 -13.29 2.24
CA CYS A 69 -5.34 -14.03 3.52
C CYS A 69 -6.38 -13.44 4.48
N ASN A 70 -7.65 -13.67 4.17
CA ASN A 70 -8.80 -13.01 4.82
C ASN A 70 -9.03 -13.38 6.29
N ASN A 71 -8.26 -14.29 6.85
CA ASN A 71 -8.39 -14.69 8.25
C ASN A 71 -7.39 -14.00 9.18
N ILE A 72 -6.42 -13.24 8.64
CA ILE A 72 -5.46 -12.48 9.43
C ILE A 72 -6.16 -11.28 10.07
N THR A 73 -5.96 -11.10 11.37
CA THR A 73 -6.46 -9.95 12.14
C THR A 73 -5.35 -9.19 12.85
N ASP A 74 -4.25 -9.87 13.21
CA ASP A 74 -3.11 -9.29 13.92
C ASP A 74 -1.85 -9.33 13.03
N VAL A 75 -1.30 -8.16 12.73
CA VAL A 75 -0.09 -7.94 11.94
C VAL A 75 1.03 -7.30 12.75
N SER A 76 0.90 -7.27 14.08
CA SER A 76 1.82 -6.58 14.99
C SER A 76 3.27 -7.08 14.90
N ALA A 77 3.48 -8.35 14.53
CA ALA A 77 4.79 -8.94 14.33
C ALA A 77 5.48 -8.54 13.02
N LEU A 78 4.75 -7.97 12.04
CA LEU A 78 5.24 -7.76 10.67
C LEU A 78 5.95 -6.43 10.44
N GLY A 79 6.14 -5.62 11.47
CA GLY A 79 6.71 -4.26 11.36
C GLY A 79 8.16 -4.17 10.85
N ASN A 80 8.90 -5.29 10.80
CA ASN A 80 10.27 -5.34 10.28
C ASN A 80 10.38 -5.95 8.87
N VAL A 81 9.28 -6.39 8.28
CA VAL A 81 9.23 -6.86 6.90
C VAL A 81 9.57 -5.69 5.97
N HIS A 82 10.40 -5.91 4.95
CA HIS A 82 10.78 -4.83 4.03
C HIS A 82 9.68 -4.56 3.00
N THR A 83 9.21 -5.60 2.31
CA THR A 83 8.08 -5.53 1.39
C THR A 83 6.95 -6.40 1.92
N LEU A 84 5.79 -5.81 2.19
CA LEU A 84 4.64 -6.49 2.77
C LEU A 84 3.40 -6.26 1.91
N ASP A 85 2.83 -7.33 1.41
CA ASP A 85 1.57 -7.32 0.70
C ASP A 85 0.46 -7.94 1.56
N LEU A 86 -0.52 -7.13 1.91
CA LEU A 86 -1.72 -7.48 2.69
C LEU A 86 -3.00 -7.15 1.91
N CYS A 87 -2.91 -7.08 0.57
CA CYS A 87 -4.07 -6.76 -0.25
C CYS A 87 -5.24 -7.68 0.07
N GLY A 88 -6.45 -7.13 0.14
CA GLY A 88 -7.67 -7.89 0.41
C GLY A 88 -7.82 -8.43 1.83
N CYS A 89 -6.87 -8.21 2.74
CA CYS A 89 -6.97 -8.68 4.13
C CYS A 89 -7.98 -7.86 4.94
N ASP A 90 -9.25 -8.01 4.66
CA ASP A 90 -10.34 -7.16 5.15
C ASP A 90 -10.55 -7.19 6.68
N LYS A 91 -10.05 -8.21 7.39
CA LYS A 91 -10.20 -8.28 8.85
C LYS A 91 -9.15 -7.47 9.62
N ILE A 92 -8.12 -6.95 8.93
CA ILE A 92 -7.12 -6.08 9.54
C ILE A 92 -7.74 -4.71 9.84
N ILE A 93 -7.61 -4.26 11.09
CA ILE A 93 -8.08 -2.96 11.57
C ILE A 93 -6.89 -2.10 12.02
N ASP A 94 -5.93 -2.70 12.74
CA ASP A 94 -4.79 -2.01 13.31
C ASP A 94 -3.52 -2.27 12.48
N VAL A 95 -2.95 -1.21 11.94
CA VAL A 95 -1.70 -1.19 11.17
C VAL A 95 -0.59 -0.40 11.86
N SER A 96 -0.77 -0.09 13.14
CA SER A 96 0.14 0.77 13.92
C SER A 96 1.57 0.24 14.00
N ALA A 97 1.76 -1.08 13.93
CA ALA A 97 3.08 -1.71 13.93
C ALA A 97 3.82 -1.61 12.57
N LEU A 98 3.14 -1.26 11.48
CA LEU A 98 3.69 -1.35 10.12
C LEU A 98 4.45 -0.09 9.67
N GLY A 99 4.65 0.89 10.53
CA GLY A 99 5.26 2.18 10.19
C GLY A 99 6.72 2.13 9.72
N ASN A 100 7.44 1.02 9.93
CA ASN A 100 8.81 0.82 9.47
C ASN A 100 8.92 -0.06 8.21
N VAL A 101 7.82 -0.59 7.70
CA VAL A 101 7.79 -1.32 6.43
C VAL A 101 8.18 -0.35 5.31
N HIS A 102 9.08 -0.77 4.41
CA HIS A 102 9.53 0.11 3.33
C HIS A 102 8.48 0.19 2.21
N THR A 103 7.95 -0.95 1.78
CA THR A 103 6.91 -1.04 0.75
C THR A 103 5.72 -1.81 1.30
N LEU A 104 4.55 -1.15 1.38
CA LEU A 104 3.35 -1.69 1.99
C LEU A 104 2.15 -1.58 1.04
N TYR A 105 1.54 -2.74 0.74
CA TYR A 105 0.33 -2.82 -0.04
C TYR A 105 -0.84 -3.22 0.86
N LEU A 106 -1.87 -2.37 0.90
CA LEU A 106 -3.10 -2.52 1.69
C LEU A 106 -4.35 -2.32 0.82
N TYR A 107 -4.21 -2.59 -0.49
CA TYR A 107 -5.32 -2.50 -1.43
C TYR A 107 -6.53 -3.31 -0.93
N TYR A 108 -7.72 -2.70 -0.92
CA TYR A 108 -8.96 -3.33 -0.47
C TYR A 108 -9.01 -3.72 1.03
N CYS A 109 -8.15 -3.19 1.89
CA CYS A 109 -8.24 -3.37 3.34
C CYS A 109 -9.32 -2.43 3.94
N ASN A 110 -10.57 -2.77 3.74
CA ASN A 110 -11.71 -1.86 3.96
C ASN A 110 -12.01 -1.53 5.43
N ASN A 111 -11.38 -2.20 6.39
CA ASN A 111 -11.63 -1.94 7.81
C ASN A 111 -10.56 -1.04 8.48
N ILE A 112 -9.52 -0.67 7.74
CA ILE A 112 -8.52 0.29 8.21
C ILE A 112 -9.13 1.70 8.19
N THR A 113 -9.01 2.41 9.32
CA THR A 113 -9.45 3.80 9.49
C THR A 113 -8.32 4.72 9.93
N ASP A 114 -7.34 4.19 10.69
CA ASP A 114 -6.21 4.95 11.22
C ASP A 114 -4.91 4.53 10.55
N VAL A 115 -4.31 5.46 9.81
CA VAL A 115 -3.05 5.26 9.07
C VAL A 115 -1.91 6.14 9.58
N ARG A 116 -2.09 6.81 10.73
CA ARG A 116 -1.12 7.79 11.27
C ARG A 116 0.27 7.21 11.50
N ALA A 117 0.36 5.92 11.82
CA ALA A 117 1.66 5.25 12.02
C ALA A 117 2.44 5.04 10.71
N LEU A 118 1.80 5.10 9.55
CA LEU A 118 2.40 4.76 8.26
C LEU A 118 3.22 5.91 7.63
N GLY A 119 3.41 7.02 8.33
CA GLY A 119 4.05 8.23 7.81
C GLY A 119 5.53 8.08 7.37
N ASN A 120 6.21 6.98 7.73
CA ASN A 120 7.60 6.70 7.31
C ASN A 120 7.70 5.59 6.25
N VAL A 121 6.59 4.99 5.84
CA VAL A 121 6.56 4.02 4.72
C VAL A 121 7.01 4.75 3.45
N HIS A 122 7.90 4.15 2.66
CA HIS A 122 8.39 4.78 1.43
C HIS A 122 7.39 4.65 0.28
N THR A 123 6.87 3.44 0.06
CA THR A 123 5.85 3.16 -0.96
C THR A 123 4.62 2.58 -0.28
N LEU A 124 3.46 3.24 -0.47
CA LEU A 124 2.21 2.88 0.21
C LEU A 124 1.04 2.82 -0.77
N ASP A 125 0.36 1.67 -0.83
CA ASP A 125 -0.90 1.52 -1.55
C ASP A 125 -2.05 1.33 -0.55
N LEU A 126 -2.95 2.30 -0.52
CA LEU A 126 -4.19 2.30 0.27
C LEU A 126 -5.42 2.37 -0.66
N SER A 127 -5.25 2.05 -1.94
CA SER A 127 -6.35 2.16 -2.88
C SER A 127 -7.54 1.28 -2.48
N PHE A 128 -8.73 1.79 -2.71
CA PHE A 128 -10.00 1.18 -2.28
C PHE A 128 -10.18 1.03 -0.76
N CYS A 129 -9.39 1.71 0.07
CA CYS A 129 -9.62 1.76 1.51
C CYS A 129 -10.66 2.84 1.84
N TYR A 130 -11.93 2.52 1.67
CA TYR A 130 -13.03 3.50 1.71
C TYR A 130 -13.26 4.18 3.06
N LYS A 131 -12.74 3.63 4.17
CA LYS A 131 -12.96 4.21 5.52
C LYS A 131 -11.91 5.22 5.92
N ILE A 132 -10.83 5.37 5.14
CA ILE A 132 -9.78 6.36 5.43
C ILE A 132 -10.31 7.75 5.08
N THR A 133 -10.18 8.68 6.03
CA THR A 133 -10.58 10.08 5.88
C THR A 133 -9.44 11.06 6.16
N ASP A 134 -8.48 10.68 7.03
CA ASP A 134 -7.36 11.52 7.45
C ASP A 134 -6.03 10.91 7.00
N VAL A 135 -5.31 11.66 6.16
CA VAL A 135 -3.98 11.32 5.62
C VAL A 135 -2.91 12.33 6.04
N SER A 136 -3.22 13.22 6.98
CA SER A 136 -2.36 14.33 7.39
C SER A 136 -1.00 13.92 7.97
N ALA A 137 -0.92 12.74 8.59
CA ALA A 137 0.33 12.21 9.17
C ALA A 137 1.31 11.67 8.13
N LEU A 138 0.88 11.47 6.90
CA LEU A 138 1.59 10.69 5.89
C LEU A 138 2.50 11.55 4.97
N LYS A 139 2.88 12.72 5.38
CA LYS A 139 3.63 13.76 4.61
C LYS A 139 5.02 13.34 4.10
N ASN A 140 5.61 12.26 4.63
CA ASN A 140 6.96 11.81 4.25
C ASN A 140 6.96 10.61 3.31
N VAL A 141 5.81 10.04 2.98
CA VAL A 141 5.71 8.92 2.02
C VAL A 141 6.14 9.43 0.63
N HIS A 142 6.95 8.66 -0.07
CA HIS A 142 7.49 9.05 -1.37
C HIS A 142 6.53 8.73 -2.52
N THR A 143 5.99 7.52 -2.53
CA THR A 143 5.09 7.03 -3.58
C THR A 143 3.78 6.53 -2.99
N TRP A 144 2.67 7.09 -3.44
CA TRP A 144 1.34 6.81 -2.91
C TRP A 144 0.32 6.45 -3.95
N ASN A 145 -0.50 5.46 -3.61
CA ASN A 145 -1.73 5.17 -4.29
C ASN A 145 -2.91 5.28 -3.30
N LEU A 146 -3.76 6.28 -3.51
CA LEU A 146 -5.01 6.52 -2.79
C LEU A 146 -6.22 6.42 -3.72
N SER A 147 -6.07 5.74 -4.84
CA SER A 147 -7.14 5.60 -5.83
C SER A 147 -8.41 5.06 -5.19
N TYR A 148 -9.56 5.61 -5.54
CA TYR A 148 -10.86 5.25 -4.99
C TYR A 148 -11.05 5.49 -3.48
N CYS A 149 -10.18 6.22 -2.81
CA CYS A 149 -10.39 6.65 -1.43
C CYS A 149 -11.35 7.86 -1.41
N GLU A 150 -12.61 7.63 -1.71
CA GLU A 150 -13.59 8.71 -1.94
C GLU A 150 -13.89 9.55 -0.68
N ASN A 151 -13.60 9.06 0.52
CA ASN A 151 -13.84 9.80 1.76
C ASN A 151 -12.69 10.76 2.15
N ILE A 152 -11.59 10.77 1.39
CA ILE A 152 -10.53 11.77 1.54
C ILE A 152 -11.01 13.08 0.89
N THR A 153 -10.96 14.17 1.66
CA THR A 153 -11.33 15.52 1.21
C THR A 153 -10.17 16.50 1.33
N ASP A 154 -9.26 16.28 2.30
CA ASP A 154 -8.10 17.14 2.55
C ASP A 154 -6.80 16.42 2.17
N VAL A 155 -6.09 17.01 1.21
CA VAL A 155 -4.79 16.55 0.71
C VAL A 155 -3.69 17.59 0.95
N SER A 156 -3.93 18.57 1.79
CA SER A 156 -3.01 19.69 2.05
C SER A 156 -1.64 19.25 2.59
N ALA A 157 -1.57 18.13 3.32
CA ALA A 157 -0.33 17.58 3.85
C ALA A 157 0.54 16.87 2.79
N LEU A 158 0.01 16.60 1.59
CA LEU A 158 0.64 15.71 0.59
C LEU A 158 1.53 16.44 -0.43
N GLY A 159 1.74 17.75 -0.26
CA GLY A 159 2.47 18.58 -1.22
C GLY A 159 3.94 18.23 -1.45
N ASN A 160 4.57 17.44 -0.58
CA ASN A 160 5.97 17.01 -0.72
C ASN A 160 6.13 15.56 -1.20
N VAL A 161 5.05 14.87 -1.51
CA VAL A 161 5.06 13.52 -2.05
C VAL A 161 5.61 13.55 -3.48
N HIS A 162 6.46 12.60 -3.86
CA HIS A 162 7.01 12.57 -5.21
C HIS A 162 5.99 12.04 -6.23
N THR A 163 5.37 10.92 -5.95
CA THR A 163 4.35 10.31 -6.82
C THR A 163 3.06 10.10 -6.04
N LEU A 164 1.97 10.68 -6.53
CA LEU A 164 0.66 10.65 -5.89
C LEU A 164 -0.42 10.26 -6.89
N ASP A 165 -1.10 9.15 -6.62
CA ASP A 165 -2.27 8.73 -7.37
C ASP A 165 -3.53 8.97 -6.52
N LEU A 166 -4.40 9.86 -7.00
CA LEU A 166 -5.70 10.20 -6.44
C LEU A 166 -6.84 9.85 -7.41
N TYR A 167 -6.61 8.87 -8.28
CA TYR A 167 -7.60 8.44 -9.25
C TYR A 167 -8.95 8.17 -8.58
N TYR A 168 -10.01 8.79 -9.09
CA TYR A 168 -11.38 8.63 -8.61
C TYR A 168 -11.63 9.10 -7.14
N CYS A 169 -10.80 9.99 -6.60
CA CYS A 169 -11.05 10.64 -5.30
C CYS A 169 -11.99 11.83 -5.50
N LYS A 170 -13.27 11.58 -5.70
CA LYS A 170 -14.25 12.56 -6.17
C LYS A 170 -14.53 13.70 -5.19
N ASN A 171 -14.26 13.51 -3.90
CA ASN A 171 -14.57 14.53 -2.88
C ASN A 171 -13.43 15.53 -2.65
N ILE A 172 -12.31 15.38 -3.35
CA ILE A 172 -11.25 16.39 -3.36
C ILE A 172 -11.69 17.58 -4.22
N THR A 173 -11.58 18.78 -3.65
CA THR A 173 -11.91 20.05 -4.33
C THR A 173 -10.72 21.01 -4.38
N ASP A 174 -9.83 20.96 -3.38
CA ASP A 174 -8.65 21.82 -3.28
C ASP A 174 -7.37 21.00 -3.47
N VAL A 175 -6.59 21.35 -4.48
CA VAL A 175 -5.29 20.74 -4.83
C VAL A 175 -4.16 21.77 -4.79
N SER A 176 -4.38 22.92 -4.20
CA SER A 176 -3.43 24.03 -4.15
C SER A 176 -2.10 23.66 -3.48
N ALA A 177 -2.10 22.73 -2.53
CA ALA A 177 -0.90 22.25 -1.86
C ALA A 177 -0.05 21.31 -2.73
N LEU A 178 -0.59 20.75 -3.83
CA LEU A 178 0.06 19.67 -4.60
C LEU A 178 1.03 20.16 -5.69
N GLY A 179 1.31 21.46 -5.76
CA GLY A 179 2.14 22.06 -6.80
C GLY A 179 3.59 21.57 -6.88
N ASN A 180 4.13 20.94 -5.82
CA ASN A 180 5.49 20.39 -5.81
C ASN A 180 5.52 18.86 -6.04
N VAL A 181 4.39 18.19 -6.18
CA VAL A 181 4.34 16.77 -6.52
C VAL A 181 4.92 16.58 -7.92
N HIS A 182 5.84 15.61 -8.09
CA HIS A 182 6.46 15.39 -9.39
C HIS A 182 5.51 14.67 -10.36
N THR A 183 4.87 13.60 -9.93
CA THR A 183 3.88 12.84 -10.72
C THR A 183 2.55 12.81 -9.99
N LEU A 184 1.52 13.41 -10.60
CA LEU A 184 0.20 13.57 -10.00
C LEU A 184 -0.90 13.04 -10.93
N ASN A 185 -1.65 12.06 -10.45
CA ASN A 185 -2.83 11.55 -11.14
C ASN A 185 -4.10 12.03 -10.41
N LEU A 186 -4.87 12.89 -11.07
CA LEU A 186 -6.16 13.40 -10.60
C LEU A 186 -7.33 12.94 -11.50
N ARG A 187 -7.10 11.92 -12.31
CA ARG A 187 -8.10 11.40 -13.23
C ARG A 187 -9.41 11.07 -12.50
N TYR A 188 -10.56 11.53 -13.02
CA TYR A 188 -11.90 11.42 -12.43
C TYR A 188 -12.09 12.13 -11.07
N CYS A 189 -11.23 13.07 -10.70
CA CYS A 189 -11.50 13.97 -9.59
C CYS A 189 -12.44 15.10 -10.07
N GLU A 190 -13.71 14.79 -10.22
CA GLU A 190 -14.69 15.60 -10.96
C GLU A 190 -15.06 16.91 -10.25
N ASN A 191 -14.64 17.11 -8.99
CA ASN A 191 -14.99 18.30 -8.22
C ASN A 191 -13.87 19.35 -8.16
N ILE A 192 -12.70 19.08 -8.74
CA ILE A 192 -11.63 20.06 -8.86
C ILE A 192 -12.04 21.11 -9.92
N THR A 193 -11.87 22.40 -9.57
CA THR A 193 -12.16 23.55 -10.46
C THR A 193 -10.95 24.40 -10.72
N ASP A 194 -10.00 24.49 -9.76
CA ASP A 194 -8.79 25.29 -9.82
C ASP A 194 -7.54 24.43 -9.81
N VAL A 195 -6.70 24.58 -10.83
CA VAL A 195 -5.41 23.89 -11.00
C VAL A 195 -4.25 24.87 -11.16
N SER A 196 -4.46 26.14 -10.81
CA SER A 196 -3.48 27.22 -10.96
C SER A 196 -2.16 26.94 -10.23
N ALA A 197 -2.19 26.21 -9.11
CA ALA A 197 -1.02 25.82 -8.35
C ALA A 197 -0.19 24.70 -8.98
N LEU A 198 -0.72 23.97 -9.97
CA LEU A 198 -0.12 22.73 -10.49
C LEU A 198 0.88 22.96 -11.63
N GLY A 199 1.23 24.21 -11.96
CA GLY A 199 2.11 24.56 -13.08
C GLY A 199 3.55 24.02 -12.99
N HIS A 200 4.01 23.55 -11.83
CA HIS A 200 5.35 22.96 -11.62
C HIS A 200 5.34 21.43 -11.53
N VAL A 201 4.18 20.78 -11.55
CA VAL A 201 4.06 19.32 -11.62
C VAL A 201 4.68 18.84 -12.93
N HIS A 202 5.54 17.83 -12.89
CA HIS A 202 6.20 17.32 -14.09
C HIS A 202 5.25 16.47 -14.96
N THR A 203 4.54 15.54 -14.33
CA THR A 203 3.54 14.68 -15.02
C THR A 203 2.19 14.85 -14.33
N LEU A 204 1.19 15.33 -15.08
CA LEU A 204 -0.15 15.65 -14.58
C LEU A 204 -1.23 15.02 -15.45
N ASN A 205 -2.10 14.21 -14.83
CA ASN A 205 -3.27 13.65 -15.49
C ASN A 205 -4.56 14.24 -14.90
N LEU A 206 -5.29 14.98 -15.71
CA LEU A 206 -6.57 15.63 -15.39
C LEU A 206 -7.74 15.01 -16.18
N TRP A 207 -7.55 13.84 -16.78
CA TRP A 207 -8.57 13.25 -17.62
C TRP A 207 -9.88 13.05 -16.83
N ARG A 208 -10.97 13.53 -17.39
CA ARG A 208 -12.29 13.52 -16.78
C ARG A 208 -12.48 14.43 -15.54
N CYS A 209 -11.66 15.47 -15.40
CA CYS A 209 -11.90 16.56 -14.44
C CYS A 209 -12.72 17.68 -15.10
N TYR A 210 -13.95 17.40 -15.44
CA TYR A 210 -14.78 18.23 -16.34
C TYR A 210 -15.11 19.63 -15.82
N LYS A 211 -14.91 19.95 -14.54
CA LYS A 211 -15.16 21.27 -13.96
C LYS A 211 -13.99 22.24 -14.12
N ILE A 212 -12.84 21.76 -14.57
CA ILE A 212 -11.68 22.60 -14.86
C ILE A 212 -11.95 23.35 -16.17
N THR A 213 -11.95 24.67 -16.10
CA THR A 213 -12.20 25.56 -17.26
C THR A 213 -10.99 26.42 -17.65
N ASP A 214 -10.03 26.60 -16.73
CA ASP A 214 -8.79 27.33 -16.96
C ASP A 214 -7.57 26.44 -16.70
N VAL A 215 -6.76 26.25 -17.73
CA VAL A 215 -5.50 25.48 -17.71
C VAL A 215 -4.30 26.35 -18.07
N SER A 216 -4.45 27.68 -18.07
CA SER A 216 -3.41 28.63 -18.49
C SER A 216 -2.12 28.52 -17.67
N ALA A 217 -2.22 28.15 -16.39
CA ALA A 217 -1.08 27.94 -15.50
C ALA A 217 -0.25 26.70 -15.82
N LEU A 218 -0.76 25.76 -16.63
CA LEU A 218 -0.15 24.42 -16.85
C LEU A 218 0.87 24.40 -17.99
N GLY A 219 1.24 25.57 -18.57
CA GLY A 219 2.13 25.65 -19.73
C GLY A 219 3.54 25.04 -19.53
N ASN A 220 4.01 24.86 -18.28
CA ASN A 220 5.31 24.28 -17.98
C ASN A 220 5.23 22.79 -17.58
N VAL A 221 4.05 22.20 -17.52
CA VAL A 221 3.88 20.77 -17.23
C VAL A 221 4.44 19.95 -18.40
N HIS A 222 5.40 19.04 -18.13
CA HIS A 222 6.10 18.30 -19.18
C HIS A 222 5.20 17.24 -19.84
N THR A 223 4.48 16.49 -19.03
CA THR A 223 3.50 15.49 -19.52
C THR A 223 2.14 15.84 -18.97
N LEU A 224 1.23 16.30 -19.83
CA LEU A 224 -0.10 16.78 -19.47
C LEU A 224 -1.18 16.02 -20.22
N ILE A 225 -2.12 15.45 -19.47
CA ILE A 225 -3.36 14.87 -20.01
C ILE A 225 -4.51 15.73 -19.53
N LEU A 226 -5.17 16.40 -20.45
CA LEU A 226 -6.29 17.31 -20.19
C LEU A 226 -7.64 16.56 -20.07
N PRO A 227 -8.68 17.22 -19.51
CA PRO A 227 -10.02 16.66 -19.35
C PRO A 227 -10.66 16.19 -20.64
#